data_02e8bc1046ee14e302be77bbfaf0fcd6
#
_entry.id   02e8bc1046ee14e302be77bbfaf0fcd6
#
_cell.length_a   1.000
_cell.length_b   1.000
_cell.length_c   1.000
_cell.angle_alpha   90.00
_cell.angle_beta   90.00
_cell.angle_gamma   90.00
#
_symmetry.space_group_name_H-M   'P 1'
#
loop_
_entity.id
_entity.type
_entity.pdbx_description
1 polymer ?
#
loop_
_entity_poly.entity_id
_entity_poly.type
_entity_poly.pdbx_seq_one_letter_code
_entity_poly.pdbx_strand_id
1 'polypeptide(L)'
;MTAFMVVSLVVVSQAQQTVVDKTVATVTDGVRTELITYSDLRWQLALQPNVQISPPSSEDLNRALRLLIDQRLFALEAERLPREAPTKAEITAKINEIVSYFPSSAEFERRLQAVGFKSVSDPSFEAIISERIAIDKYLAFRFRSFIVITAADEEQYYREVFIPEFRRRNKGVIIPSLQSRRTQIVEELTEQRVAQQIETFLDEAKRRAQVVILNPV
;
A
#
# COMPACT_ATOMS: atom_id res chain seq x y z
N MET A 1 -44.48 -27.48 -58.64
CA MET A 1 -44.62 -27.34 -57.18
C MET A 1 -43.22 -27.23 -56.61
N THR A 2 -42.76 -26.00 -56.39
CA THR A 2 -41.41 -25.69 -55.82
C THR A 2 -41.57 -25.29 -54.35
N ALA A 3 -41.08 -26.13 -53.43
CA ALA A 3 -41.12 -25.87 -52.00
C ALA A 3 -40.00 -24.95 -51.61
N PHE A 4 -40.32 -23.78 -51.06
CA PHE A 4 -39.37 -22.82 -50.47
C PHE A 4 -39.13 -23.18 -48.99
N MET A 5 -37.91 -23.58 -48.69
CA MET A 5 -37.47 -23.87 -47.32
C MET A 5 -36.93 -22.59 -46.66
N VAL A 6 -37.68 -22.03 -45.69
CA VAL A 6 -37.27 -20.87 -44.91
C VAL A 6 -36.38 -21.38 -43.74
N VAL A 7 -35.09 -21.06 -43.80
CA VAL A 7 -34.15 -21.31 -42.72
C VAL A 7 -34.19 -20.10 -41.79
N SER A 8 -34.77 -20.24 -40.59
CA SER A 8 -34.75 -19.22 -39.54
C SER A 8 -33.41 -19.23 -38.80
N LEU A 9 -32.63 -18.18 -38.98
CA LEU A 9 -31.38 -17.96 -38.25
C LEU A 9 -31.71 -17.47 -36.81
N VAL A 10 -31.52 -18.31 -35.81
CA VAL A 10 -31.62 -17.89 -34.40
C VAL A 10 -30.29 -17.22 -34.00
N VAL A 11 -30.33 -15.90 -33.88
CA VAL A 11 -29.21 -15.12 -33.34
C VAL A 11 -29.21 -15.27 -31.80
N VAL A 12 -28.32 -16.09 -31.25
CA VAL A 12 -28.09 -16.18 -29.83
C VAL A 12 -27.29 -14.95 -29.39
N SER A 13 -27.97 -13.96 -28.82
CA SER A 13 -27.33 -12.82 -28.19
C SER A 13 -26.63 -13.30 -26.91
N GLN A 14 -25.31 -13.37 -26.89
CA GLN A 14 -24.54 -13.56 -25.66
C GLN A 14 -24.61 -12.27 -24.87
N ALA A 15 -25.42 -12.26 -23.82
CA ALA A 15 -25.39 -11.21 -22.80
C ALA A 15 -23.99 -11.24 -22.15
N GLN A 16 -23.16 -10.23 -22.42
CA GLN A 16 -21.93 -10.01 -21.66
C GLN A 16 -22.32 -9.76 -20.21
N GLN A 17 -22.07 -10.74 -19.34
CA GLN A 17 -22.16 -10.53 -17.89
C GLN A 17 -21.09 -9.49 -17.51
N THR A 18 -21.52 -8.25 -17.27
CA THR A 18 -20.67 -7.26 -16.60
C THR A 18 -20.49 -7.71 -15.16
N VAL A 19 -19.33 -8.23 -14.85
CA VAL A 19 -18.99 -8.55 -13.46
C VAL A 19 -18.88 -7.21 -12.72
N VAL A 20 -19.91 -6.85 -11.97
CA VAL A 20 -19.88 -5.70 -11.07
C VAL A 20 -19.02 -6.05 -9.89
N ASP A 21 -17.92 -5.33 -9.68
CA ASP A 21 -17.03 -5.56 -8.53
C ASP A 21 -17.77 -5.31 -7.22
N LYS A 22 -17.59 -6.19 -6.24
CA LYS A 22 -18.29 -6.13 -4.96
C LYS A 22 -17.66 -5.05 -4.07
N THR A 23 -18.40 -4.00 -3.73
CA THR A 23 -17.97 -3.03 -2.74
C THR A 23 -17.93 -3.67 -1.36
N VAL A 24 -16.77 -3.65 -0.71
CA VAL A 24 -16.54 -4.24 0.62
C VAL A 24 -16.72 -3.19 1.71
N ALA A 25 -16.16 -2.01 1.51
CA ALA A 25 -16.26 -0.93 2.48
C ALA A 25 -16.29 0.45 1.81
N THR A 26 -16.69 1.46 2.57
CA THR A 26 -16.58 2.87 2.22
C THR A 26 -15.84 3.62 3.32
N VAL A 27 -15.04 4.62 2.92
CA VAL A 27 -14.33 5.54 3.82
C VAL A 27 -14.70 6.96 3.41
N THR A 28 -15.31 7.73 4.30
CA THR A 28 -15.69 9.12 4.01
C THR A 28 -15.17 10.11 5.05
N ASP A 29 -14.67 11.25 4.59
CA ASP A 29 -14.24 12.37 5.43
C ASP A 29 -15.36 13.39 5.68
N GLY A 30 -16.59 13.08 5.27
CA GLY A 30 -17.76 13.95 5.32
C GLY A 30 -17.96 14.80 4.07
N VAL A 31 -16.96 14.91 3.20
CA VAL A 31 -17.03 15.63 1.92
C VAL A 31 -16.91 14.66 0.75
N ARG A 32 -15.98 13.71 0.85
CA ARG A 32 -15.68 12.71 -0.19
C ARG A 32 -15.80 11.31 0.37
N THR A 33 -16.14 10.38 -0.50
CA THR A 33 -16.28 8.97 -0.16
C THR A 33 -15.41 8.15 -1.10
N GLU A 34 -14.49 7.37 -0.52
CA GLU A 34 -13.66 6.40 -1.20
C GLU A 34 -14.27 5.00 -1.03
N LEU A 35 -14.27 4.24 -2.12
CA LEU A 35 -14.73 2.86 -2.12
C LEU A 35 -13.55 1.90 -1.97
N ILE A 36 -13.79 0.80 -1.29
CA ILE A 36 -12.90 -0.36 -1.26
C ILE A 36 -13.67 -1.55 -1.81
N THR A 37 -13.19 -2.10 -2.90
CA THR A 37 -13.80 -3.23 -3.59
C THR A 37 -13.10 -4.53 -3.26
N TYR A 38 -13.72 -5.66 -3.61
CA TYR A 38 -13.09 -6.97 -3.47
C TYR A 38 -11.87 -7.12 -4.39
N SER A 39 -11.88 -6.50 -5.57
CA SER A 39 -10.72 -6.45 -6.45
C SER A 39 -9.55 -5.69 -5.82
N ASP A 40 -9.80 -4.56 -5.12
CA ASP A 40 -8.75 -3.83 -4.39
C ASP A 40 -8.07 -4.71 -3.34
N LEU A 41 -8.84 -5.53 -2.60
CA LEU A 41 -8.27 -6.47 -1.64
C LEU A 41 -7.37 -7.50 -2.33
N ARG A 42 -7.82 -8.08 -3.44
CA ARG A 42 -7.02 -9.03 -4.21
C ARG A 42 -5.75 -8.40 -4.78
N TRP A 43 -5.83 -7.18 -5.28
CA TRP A 43 -4.67 -6.41 -5.75
C TRP A 43 -3.68 -6.16 -4.62
N GLN A 44 -4.17 -5.77 -3.44
CA GLN A 44 -3.33 -5.62 -2.26
C GLN A 44 -2.59 -6.90 -1.87
N LEU A 45 -3.27 -8.06 -1.94
CA LEU A 45 -2.64 -9.36 -1.66
C LEU A 45 -1.64 -9.77 -2.74
N ALA A 46 -1.88 -9.43 -4.01
CA ALA A 46 -0.95 -9.74 -5.10
C ALA A 46 0.42 -9.06 -4.92
N LEU A 47 0.47 -7.91 -4.24
CA LEU A 47 1.68 -7.15 -3.94
C LEU A 47 2.43 -7.65 -2.69
N GLN A 48 1.92 -8.68 -2.00
CA GLN A 48 2.57 -9.24 -0.81
C GLN A 48 3.20 -10.60 -1.17
N PRO A 49 4.53 -10.76 -1.01
CA PRO A 49 5.16 -12.07 -1.21
C PRO A 49 4.62 -13.08 -0.19
N ASN A 50 4.60 -14.36 -0.57
CA ASN A 50 4.21 -15.49 0.29
C ASN A 50 2.75 -15.51 0.80
N VAL A 51 1.87 -14.64 0.28
CA VAL A 51 0.44 -14.65 0.57
C VAL A 51 -0.31 -15.39 -0.54
N GLN A 52 -1.24 -16.27 -0.16
CA GLN A 52 -2.08 -16.98 -1.12
C GLN A 52 -3.17 -16.04 -1.67
N ILE A 53 -3.29 -15.97 -3.00
CA ILE A 53 -4.25 -15.09 -3.68
C ILE A 53 -5.43 -15.80 -4.31
N SER A 54 -5.41 -17.15 -4.34
CA SER A 54 -6.49 -17.95 -4.99
C SER A 54 -6.60 -19.35 -4.37
N PRO A 55 -7.63 -19.63 -3.57
CA PRO A 55 -8.50 -18.66 -2.91
C PRO A 55 -7.74 -17.92 -1.78
N PRO A 56 -7.99 -16.64 -1.57
CA PRO A 56 -7.40 -15.92 -0.44
C PRO A 56 -8.05 -16.36 0.88
N SER A 57 -7.32 -16.30 1.98
CA SER A 57 -7.88 -16.51 3.32
C SER A 57 -8.67 -15.29 3.80
N SER A 58 -9.71 -15.49 4.63
CA SER A 58 -10.42 -14.37 5.27
C SER A 58 -9.50 -13.53 6.16
N GLU A 59 -8.48 -14.12 6.78
CA GLU A 59 -7.49 -13.38 7.58
C GLU A 59 -6.69 -12.41 6.72
N ASP A 60 -6.19 -12.87 5.56
CA ASP A 60 -5.43 -12.04 4.63
C ASP A 60 -6.31 -10.94 4.02
N LEU A 61 -7.55 -11.26 3.64
CA LEU A 61 -8.51 -10.26 3.15
C LEU A 61 -8.80 -9.19 4.20
N ASN A 62 -9.02 -9.57 5.46
CA ASN A 62 -9.25 -8.61 6.54
C ASN A 62 -7.99 -7.76 6.84
N ARG A 63 -6.78 -8.33 6.70
CA ARG A 63 -5.53 -7.59 6.80
C ARG A 63 -5.39 -6.57 5.66
N ALA A 64 -5.68 -7.00 4.43
CA ALA A 64 -5.70 -6.11 3.26
C ALA A 64 -6.73 -5.00 3.41
N LEU A 65 -7.92 -5.30 3.93
CA LEU A 65 -8.97 -4.30 4.17
C LEU A 65 -8.50 -3.21 5.15
N ARG A 66 -7.87 -3.58 6.27
CA ARG A 66 -7.33 -2.60 7.23
C ARG A 66 -6.29 -1.68 6.58
N LEU A 67 -5.36 -2.25 5.80
CA LEU A 67 -4.35 -1.48 5.09
C LEU A 67 -4.97 -0.52 4.06
N LEU A 68 -5.98 -0.97 3.32
CA LEU A 68 -6.66 -0.12 2.34
C LEU A 68 -7.47 0.99 3.00
N ILE A 69 -8.12 0.75 4.15
CA ILE A 69 -8.78 1.80 4.93
C ILE A 69 -7.77 2.90 5.31
N ASP A 70 -6.61 2.53 5.83
CA ASP A 70 -5.55 3.48 6.18
C ASP A 70 -5.03 4.24 4.94
N GLN A 71 -4.84 3.56 3.81
CA GLN A 71 -4.45 4.20 2.54
C GLN A 71 -5.52 5.18 2.04
N ARG A 72 -6.82 4.85 2.12
CA ARG A 72 -7.89 5.77 1.72
C ARG A 72 -7.96 7.01 2.62
N LEU A 73 -7.72 6.85 3.92
CA LEU A 73 -7.63 8.00 4.84
C LEU A 73 -6.47 8.93 4.47
N PHE A 74 -5.30 8.38 4.15
CA PHE A 74 -4.17 9.18 3.66
C PHE A 74 -4.45 9.81 2.31
N ALA A 75 -5.09 9.11 1.38
CA ALA A 75 -5.45 9.63 0.06
C ALA A 75 -6.38 10.85 0.19
N LEU A 76 -7.43 10.74 1.01
CA LEU A 76 -8.38 11.83 1.27
C LEU A 76 -7.67 13.08 1.83
N GLU A 77 -6.72 12.92 2.74
CA GLU A 77 -5.94 14.04 3.28
C GLU A 77 -4.91 14.59 2.27
N ALA A 78 -4.23 13.69 1.55
CA ALA A 78 -3.24 14.08 0.56
C ALA A 78 -3.83 14.89 -0.61
N GLU A 79 -5.08 14.62 -1.00
CA GLU A 79 -5.76 15.37 -2.05
C GLU A 79 -6.13 16.81 -1.68
N ARG A 80 -6.08 17.16 -0.39
CA ARG A 80 -6.31 18.54 0.06
C ARG A 80 -5.13 19.48 -0.26
N LEU A 81 -3.97 18.91 -0.61
CA LEU A 81 -2.77 19.69 -0.95
C LEU A 81 -2.48 19.59 -2.45
N PRO A 82 -2.10 20.70 -3.09
CA PRO A 82 -1.55 20.67 -4.44
C PRO A 82 -0.31 19.77 -4.47
N ARG A 83 -0.25 18.83 -5.42
CA ARG A 83 0.88 17.89 -5.54
C ARG A 83 1.18 17.62 -7.01
N GLU A 84 2.44 17.41 -7.30
CA GLU A 84 2.86 16.93 -8.59
C GLU A 84 2.57 15.44 -8.72
N ALA A 85 2.06 15.04 -9.89
CA ALA A 85 1.87 13.64 -10.20
C ALA A 85 3.24 12.92 -10.23
N PRO A 86 3.32 11.68 -9.76
CA PRO A 86 4.54 10.90 -9.88
C PRO A 86 4.96 10.75 -11.35
N THR A 87 6.25 10.87 -11.59
CA THR A 87 6.83 10.69 -12.92
C THR A 87 6.85 9.21 -13.29
N LYS A 88 6.91 8.92 -14.60
CA LYS A 88 7.05 7.54 -15.08
C LYS A 88 8.30 6.83 -14.52
N ALA A 89 9.39 7.55 -14.32
CA ALA A 89 10.61 7.01 -13.72
C ALA A 89 10.40 6.58 -12.27
N GLU A 90 9.69 7.38 -11.47
CA GLU A 90 9.34 7.02 -10.08
C GLU A 90 8.42 5.80 -10.02
N ILE A 91 7.41 5.72 -10.91
CA ILE A 91 6.52 4.57 -11.01
C ILE A 91 7.33 3.30 -11.34
N THR A 92 8.20 3.37 -12.36
CA THR A 92 9.05 2.25 -12.74
C THR A 92 9.99 1.82 -11.62
N ALA A 93 10.61 2.78 -10.92
CA ALA A 93 11.49 2.49 -9.78
C ALA A 93 10.72 1.78 -8.65
N LYS A 94 9.52 2.25 -8.32
CA LYS A 94 8.67 1.64 -7.28
C LYS A 94 8.19 0.24 -7.68
N ILE A 95 7.84 0.01 -8.93
CA ILE A 95 7.52 -1.32 -9.44
C ILE A 95 8.71 -2.26 -9.30
N ASN A 96 9.91 -1.83 -9.69
CA ASN A 96 11.14 -2.63 -9.56
C ASN A 96 11.47 -2.94 -8.09
N GLU A 97 11.26 -1.98 -7.19
CA GLU A 97 11.39 -2.20 -5.74
C GLU A 97 10.44 -3.32 -5.28
N ILE A 98 9.15 -3.24 -5.64
CA ILE A 98 8.16 -4.26 -5.28
C ILE A 98 8.55 -5.63 -5.85
N VAL A 99 8.94 -5.69 -7.14
CA VAL A 99 9.38 -6.94 -7.79
C VAL A 99 10.55 -7.58 -7.04
N SER A 100 11.46 -6.79 -6.48
CA SER A 100 12.63 -7.29 -5.75
C SER A 100 12.30 -8.08 -4.48
N TYR A 101 11.09 -7.92 -3.94
CA TYR A 101 10.63 -8.71 -2.78
C TYR A 101 10.14 -10.11 -3.16
N PHE A 102 9.98 -10.41 -4.44
CA PHE A 102 9.50 -11.69 -4.93
C PHE A 102 10.67 -12.59 -5.39
N PRO A 103 10.49 -13.91 -5.36
CA PRO A 103 11.53 -14.86 -5.81
C PRO A 103 11.97 -14.64 -7.27
N SER A 104 11.09 -14.12 -8.12
CA SER A 104 11.37 -13.76 -9.52
C SER A 104 10.32 -12.80 -10.07
N SER A 105 10.68 -12.05 -11.13
CA SER A 105 9.75 -11.22 -11.90
C SER A 105 8.61 -12.04 -12.51
N ALA A 106 8.90 -13.26 -12.96
CA ALA A 106 7.90 -14.16 -13.53
C ALA A 106 6.84 -14.59 -12.47
N GLU A 107 7.25 -14.78 -11.21
CA GLU A 107 6.32 -15.03 -10.11
C GLU A 107 5.40 -13.82 -9.88
N PHE A 108 5.98 -12.63 -9.83
CA PHE A 108 5.22 -11.40 -9.66
C PHE A 108 4.22 -11.18 -10.80
N GLU A 109 4.63 -11.37 -12.06
CA GLU A 109 3.74 -11.26 -13.23
C GLU A 109 2.58 -12.26 -13.17
N ARG A 110 2.84 -13.51 -12.79
CA ARG A 110 1.76 -14.50 -12.60
C ARG A 110 0.75 -14.06 -11.55
N ARG A 111 1.21 -13.44 -10.47
CA ARG A 111 0.34 -12.90 -9.43
C ARG A 111 -0.52 -11.73 -9.94
N LEU A 112 0.06 -10.81 -10.69
CA LEU A 112 -0.69 -9.72 -11.33
C LEU A 112 -1.76 -10.25 -12.28
N GLN A 113 -1.42 -11.23 -13.13
CA GLN A 113 -2.38 -11.85 -14.04
C GLN A 113 -3.51 -12.57 -13.29
N ALA A 114 -3.22 -13.24 -12.19
CA ALA A 114 -4.23 -13.93 -11.37
C ALA A 114 -5.26 -12.97 -10.73
N VAL A 115 -4.94 -11.68 -10.63
CA VAL A 115 -5.85 -10.65 -10.10
C VAL A 115 -6.37 -9.69 -11.19
N GLY A 116 -6.06 -9.97 -12.48
CA GLY A 116 -6.69 -9.32 -13.62
C GLY A 116 -5.84 -8.27 -14.35
N PHE A 117 -4.60 -8.02 -13.94
CA PHE A 117 -3.67 -7.16 -14.70
C PHE A 117 -2.97 -7.94 -15.80
N LYS A 118 -2.67 -7.28 -16.91
CA LYS A 118 -1.99 -7.92 -18.05
C LYS A 118 -0.48 -8.10 -17.82
N SER A 119 0.14 -7.13 -17.19
CA SER A 119 1.59 -7.08 -16.93
C SER A 119 1.93 -6.00 -15.89
N VAL A 120 3.21 -5.85 -15.57
CA VAL A 120 3.74 -4.74 -14.73
C VAL A 120 3.54 -3.34 -15.36
N SER A 121 3.32 -3.29 -16.68
CA SER A 121 3.05 -2.05 -17.42
C SER A 121 1.56 -1.88 -17.74
N ASP A 122 0.67 -2.60 -17.05
CA ASP A 122 -0.77 -2.39 -17.19
C ASP A 122 -1.12 -1.00 -16.66
N PRO A 123 -1.83 -0.14 -17.43
CA PRO A 123 -2.15 1.22 -16.99
C PRO A 123 -2.92 1.29 -15.67
N SER A 124 -3.79 0.31 -15.39
CA SER A 124 -4.53 0.26 -14.13
C SER A 124 -3.61 -0.10 -12.96
N PHE A 125 -2.62 -0.96 -13.19
CA PHE A 125 -1.61 -1.27 -12.18
C PHE A 125 -0.68 -0.07 -11.93
N GLU A 126 -0.19 0.59 -12.99
CA GLU A 126 0.63 1.80 -12.87
C GLU A 126 -0.13 2.92 -12.12
N ALA A 127 -1.45 3.07 -12.32
CA ALA A 127 -2.26 4.03 -11.58
C ALA A 127 -2.28 3.75 -10.07
N ILE A 128 -2.43 2.48 -9.66
CA ILE A 128 -2.37 2.07 -8.24
C ILE A 128 -1.00 2.41 -7.64
N ILE A 129 0.08 2.14 -8.36
CA ILE A 129 1.44 2.46 -7.89
C ILE A 129 1.65 3.98 -7.82
N SER A 130 1.14 4.73 -8.79
CA SER A 130 1.17 6.20 -8.78
C SER A 130 0.47 6.78 -7.55
N GLU A 131 -0.71 6.28 -7.20
CA GLU A 131 -1.43 6.69 -5.98
C GLU A 131 -0.60 6.42 -4.72
N ARG A 132 0.03 5.24 -4.61
CA ARG A 132 0.91 4.91 -3.47
C ARG A 132 2.10 5.85 -3.34
N ILE A 133 2.77 6.15 -4.45
CA ILE A 133 3.87 7.12 -4.46
C ILE A 133 3.39 8.51 -4.02
N ALA A 134 2.20 8.92 -4.47
CA ALA A 134 1.64 10.20 -4.07
C ALA A 134 1.34 10.26 -2.55
N ILE A 135 0.84 9.17 -1.96
CA ILE A 135 0.67 9.03 -0.51
C ILE A 135 2.03 9.06 0.19
N ASP A 136 3.03 8.30 -0.26
CA ASP A 136 4.38 8.27 0.32
C ASP A 136 5.02 9.67 0.32
N LYS A 137 4.90 10.43 -0.79
CA LYS A 137 5.37 11.82 -0.90
C LYS A 137 4.64 12.75 0.09
N TYR A 138 3.33 12.59 0.24
CA TYR A 138 2.56 13.35 1.21
C TYR A 138 3.03 13.07 2.65
N LEU A 139 3.20 11.80 3.01
CA LEU A 139 3.66 11.40 4.34
C LEU A 139 5.07 11.94 4.63
N ALA A 140 5.98 11.83 3.66
CA ALA A 140 7.32 12.37 3.78
C ALA A 140 7.31 13.90 3.97
N PHE A 141 6.53 14.62 3.18
CA PHE A 141 6.40 16.06 3.32
C PHE A 141 5.80 16.46 4.67
N ARG A 142 4.69 15.84 5.07
CA ARG A 142 3.94 16.24 6.26
C ARG A 142 4.63 15.88 7.57
N PHE A 143 5.28 14.72 7.62
CA PHE A 143 5.79 14.19 8.89
C PHE A 143 7.31 14.21 8.97
N ARG A 144 8.03 13.87 7.88
CA ARG A 144 9.49 13.77 7.92
C ARG A 144 10.19 15.14 7.87
N SER A 145 9.69 16.08 7.06
CA SER A 145 10.36 17.36 6.80
C SER A 145 10.50 18.27 8.03
N PHE A 146 9.71 18.06 9.06
CA PHE A 146 9.67 18.89 10.26
C PHE A 146 10.27 18.25 11.50
N ILE A 147 10.83 17.03 11.37
CA ILE A 147 11.46 16.33 12.49
C ILE A 147 12.85 16.92 12.74
N VAL A 148 13.09 17.28 13.99
CA VAL A 148 14.39 17.72 14.48
C VAL A 148 14.86 16.75 15.55
N ILE A 149 16.03 16.13 15.35
CA ILE A 149 16.70 15.30 16.34
C ILE A 149 17.76 16.14 17.01
N THR A 150 17.68 16.27 18.34
CA THR A 150 18.64 17.04 19.12
C THR A 150 19.82 16.17 19.58
N ALA A 151 20.95 16.81 19.94
CA ALA A 151 22.08 16.07 20.51
C ALA A 151 21.71 15.30 21.79
N ALA A 152 20.78 15.82 22.58
CA ALA A 152 20.27 15.13 23.78
C ALA A 152 19.50 13.86 23.42
N ASP A 153 18.68 13.88 22.37
CA ASP A 153 17.98 12.69 21.86
C ASP A 153 18.98 11.61 21.37
N GLU A 154 20.02 12.03 20.66
CA GLU A 154 21.08 11.14 20.17
C GLU A 154 21.81 10.45 21.33
N GLU A 155 22.20 11.24 22.37
CA GLU A 155 22.88 10.71 23.55
C GLU A 155 22.00 9.77 24.36
N GLN A 156 20.72 10.11 24.54
CA GLN A 156 19.76 9.27 25.25
C GLN A 156 19.58 7.94 24.53
N TYR A 157 19.28 7.97 23.21
CA TYR A 157 19.13 6.77 22.41
C TYR A 157 20.39 5.90 22.43
N TYR A 158 21.57 6.51 22.29
CA TYR A 158 22.84 5.80 22.31
C TYR A 158 23.04 5.03 23.63
N ARG A 159 22.76 5.67 24.79
CA ARG A 159 22.93 5.05 26.11
C ARG A 159 21.86 4.00 26.41
N GLU A 160 20.60 4.32 26.12
CA GLU A 160 19.45 3.53 26.60
C GLU A 160 19.05 2.42 25.62
N VAL A 161 19.32 2.58 24.33
CA VAL A 161 18.91 1.63 23.29
C VAL A 161 20.12 1.00 22.60
N PHE A 162 20.98 1.83 21.97
CA PHE A 162 22.06 1.32 21.13
C PHE A 162 23.06 0.47 21.92
N ILE A 163 23.59 0.95 23.03
CA ILE A 163 24.58 0.21 23.83
C ILE A 163 24.04 -1.14 24.33
N PRO A 164 22.87 -1.22 24.97
CA PRO A 164 22.31 -2.49 25.43
C PRO A 164 22.07 -3.48 24.29
N GLU A 165 21.50 -3.01 23.17
CA GLU A 165 21.26 -3.86 22.03
C GLU A 165 22.56 -4.35 21.36
N PHE A 166 23.53 -3.46 21.19
CA PHE A 166 24.82 -3.81 20.63
C PHE A 166 25.54 -4.90 21.44
N ARG A 167 25.57 -4.73 22.78
CA ARG A 167 26.15 -5.73 23.69
C ARG A 167 25.46 -7.09 23.62
N ARG A 168 24.13 -7.07 23.49
CA ARG A 168 23.36 -8.31 23.37
C ARG A 168 23.69 -9.09 22.10
N ARG A 169 23.84 -8.37 20.97
CA ARG A 169 24.10 -8.98 19.64
C ARG A 169 25.57 -9.30 19.39
N ASN A 170 26.50 -8.54 20.01
CA ASN A 170 27.94 -8.58 19.70
C ASN A 170 28.76 -8.78 20.97
N LYS A 171 28.65 -9.97 21.59
CA LYS A 171 29.39 -10.29 22.82
C LYS A 171 30.91 -10.18 22.61
N GLY A 172 31.59 -9.43 23.49
CA GLY A 172 33.05 -9.27 23.45
C GLY A 172 33.59 -8.26 22.42
N VAL A 173 32.71 -7.60 21.65
CA VAL A 173 33.11 -6.57 20.68
C VAL A 173 33.09 -5.18 21.34
N ILE A 174 34.08 -4.36 21.00
CA ILE A 174 34.18 -2.96 21.46
C ILE A 174 32.97 -2.18 20.94
N ILE A 175 32.30 -1.45 21.84
CA ILE A 175 31.14 -0.62 21.51
C ILE A 175 31.60 0.56 20.64
N PRO A 176 31.04 0.73 19.41
CA PRO A 176 31.34 1.90 18.59
C PRO A 176 30.94 3.19 19.29
N SER A 177 31.70 4.27 19.12
CA SER A 177 31.37 5.59 19.70
C SER A 177 30.07 6.16 19.09
N LEU A 178 29.40 7.04 19.85
CA LEU A 178 28.23 7.79 19.35
C LEU A 178 28.56 8.49 18.03
N GLN A 179 29.71 9.19 17.95
CA GLN A 179 30.12 9.90 16.75
C GLN A 179 30.22 9.00 15.53
N SER A 180 30.71 7.77 15.67
CA SER A 180 30.83 6.83 14.55
C SER A 180 29.48 6.23 14.11
N ARG A 181 28.43 6.35 14.93
CA ARG A 181 27.07 5.85 14.66
C ARG A 181 26.02 6.93 14.54
N ARG A 182 26.44 8.18 14.60
CA ARG A 182 25.53 9.33 14.64
C ARG A 182 24.51 9.31 13.51
N THR A 183 24.95 9.15 12.29
CA THR A 183 24.05 9.14 11.11
C THR A 183 22.99 8.04 11.23
N GLN A 184 23.41 6.84 11.66
CA GLN A 184 22.50 5.71 11.85
C GLN A 184 21.48 6.00 12.97
N ILE A 185 21.93 6.59 14.10
CA ILE A 185 21.08 6.92 15.24
C ILE A 185 20.07 8.01 14.88
N VAL A 186 20.50 9.05 14.17
CA VAL A 186 19.63 10.14 13.71
C VAL A 186 18.56 9.60 12.77
N GLU A 187 18.92 8.72 11.83
CA GLU A 187 17.97 8.08 10.92
C GLU A 187 16.96 7.23 11.70
N GLU A 188 17.40 6.38 12.61
CA GLU A 188 16.53 5.53 13.43
C GLU A 188 15.55 6.34 14.27
N LEU A 189 16.03 7.40 14.93
CA LEU A 189 15.19 8.31 15.70
C LEU A 189 14.19 9.08 14.81
N THR A 190 14.62 9.47 13.61
CA THR A 190 13.74 10.11 12.64
C THR A 190 12.61 9.18 12.23
N GLU A 191 12.94 7.94 11.86
CA GLU A 191 11.93 6.94 11.48
C GLU A 191 10.95 6.64 12.63
N GLN A 192 11.45 6.51 13.86
CA GLN A 192 10.58 6.30 15.03
C GLN A 192 9.61 7.46 15.26
N ARG A 193 10.08 8.71 15.13
CA ARG A 193 9.22 9.89 15.28
C ARG A 193 8.21 10.02 14.14
N VAL A 194 8.63 9.72 12.89
CA VAL A 194 7.73 9.68 11.75
C VAL A 194 6.63 8.65 11.98
N ALA A 195 6.99 7.42 12.37
CA ALA A 195 6.04 6.35 12.62
C ALA A 195 5.02 6.74 13.70
N GLN A 196 5.48 7.32 14.81
CA GLN A 196 4.61 7.79 15.90
C GLN A 196 3.67 8.90 15.47
N GLN A 197 4.13 9.87 14.67
CA GLN A 197 3.28 10.94 14.15
C GLN A 197 2.24 10.41 13.16
N ILE A 198 2.61 9.46 12.31
CA ILE A 198 1.70 8.79 11.38
C ILE A 198 0.62 8.01 12.14
N GLU A 199 0.99 7.27 13.18
CA GLU A 199 0.04 6.52 14.02
C GLU A 199 -0.96 7.46 14.69
N THR A 200 -0.47 8.52 15.34
CA THR A 200 -1.33 9.55 15.95
C THR A 200 -2.28 10.17 14.93
N PHE A 201 -1.77 10.52 13.76
CA PHE A 201 -2.58 11.08 12.68
C PHE A 201 -3.67 10.11 12.21
N LEU A 202 -3.32 8.82 12.01
CA LEU A 202 -4.30 7.80 11.61
C LEU A 202 -5.41 7.62 12.64
N ASP A 203 -5.06 7.60 13.92
CA ASP A 203 -6.05 7.50 14.99
C ASP A 203 -7.01 8.70 14.99
N GLU A 204 -6.49 9.91 14.75
CA GLU A 204 -7.31 11.10 14.61
C GLU A 204 -8.17 11.07 13.34
N ALA A 205 -7.60 10.64 12.21
CA ALA A 205 -8.32 10.52 10.95
C ALA A 205 -9.46 9.49 11.06
N LYS A 206 -9.21 8.33 11.69
CA LYS A 206 -10.23 7.30 11.95
C LYS A 206 -11.37 7.80 12.85
N ARG A 207 -11.07 8.65 13.83
CA ARG A 207 -12.12 9.25 14.69
C ARG A 207 -13.01 10.25 13.95
N ARG A 208 -12.48 10.93 12.95
CA ARG A 208 -13.24 11.93 12.15
C ARG A 208 -13.96 11.34 10.96
N ALA A 209 -13.39 10.29 10.38
CA ALA A 209 -13.95 9.63 9.22
C ALA A 209 -15.05 8.64 9.60
N GLN A 210 -15.97 8.42 8.67
CA GLN A 210 -16.93 7.33 8.77
C GLN A 210 -16.45 6.16 7.90
N VAL A 211 -16.17 5.04 8.52
CA VAL A 211 -15.84 3.79 7.85
C VAL A 211 -17.01 2.83 7.97
N VAL A 212 -17.58 2.40 6.85
CA VAL A 212 -18.70 1.47 6.81
C VAL A 212 -18.29 0.20 6.08
N ILE A 213 -18.33 -0.94 6.76
CA ILE A 213 -18.11 -2.25 6.15
C ILE A 213 -19.47 -2.74 5.64
N LEU A 214 -19.60 -2.81 4.32
CA LEU A 214 -20.84 -3.22 3.63
C LEU A 214 -20.93 -4.75 3.48
N ASN A 215 -19.79 -5.37 3.21
CA ASN A 215 -19.69 -6.81 2.98
C ASN A 215 -18.45 -7.36 3.70
N PRO A 216 -18.62 -8.10 4.80
CA PRO A 216 -17.51 -8.78 5.47
C PRO A 216 -16.79 -9.77 4.54
N VAL A 217 -15.48 -9.97 4.76
CA VAL A 217 -14.61 -10.84 3.95
C VAL A 217 -13.92 -11.89 4.80
#